data_7dda15cc752dd4bd145b90e6e9bf6713
#
_entry.id   7dda15cc752dd4bd145b90e6e9bf6713
#
_cell.length_a   1.000
_cell.length_b   1.000
_cell.length_c   1.000
_cell.angle_alpha   90.00
_cell.angle_beta   90.00
_cell.angle_gamma   90.00
#
_symmetry.space_group_name_H-M   'P 1'
#
loop_
_entity.id
_entity.type
_entity.pdbx_description
1 polymer ?
#
loop_
_entity_poly.entity_id
_entity_poly.type
_entity_poly.pdbx_seq_one_letter_code
_entity_poly.pdbx_strand_id
1 'polypeptide(L)'
;MNPPPLETFTLYTKHGLKTNSNDSVGVHLIANVYEVDVSFLEKMDQNVPLLEKIVDKLDLHVVSKTGFQFEPVGYTYAFVLSESHFTIHTYPEYNSCYIDIFCCNKDFNSENAVELLSSTFNTTNISYQTIKR
;
A
#
# COMPACT_ATOMS: atom_id res chain seq x y z
N MET A 1 -14.72 -13.07 -8.01
CA MET A 1 -14.64 -13.69 -6.67
C MET A 1 -13.59 -12.97 -5.84
N ASN A 2 -13.96 -12.55 -4.65
CA ASN A 2 -13.02 -11.87 -3.77
C ASN A 2 -12.16 -12.89 -3.06
N PRO A 3 -10.85 -12.65 -2.94
CA PRO A 3 -10.03 -13.49 -2.10
C PRO A 3 -10.42 -13.33 -0.63
N PRO A 4 -10.04 -14.26 0.22
CA PRO A 4 -10.34 -14.15 1.64
C PRO A 4 -9.61 -12.94 2.25
N PRO A 5 -10.12 -12.42 3.35
CA PRO A 5 -9.41 -11.33 4.07
C PRO A 5 -8.03 -11.78 4.52
N LEU A 6 -7.15 -10.81 4.69
CA LEU A 6 -5.80 -11.09 5.19
C LEU A 6 -5.86 -11.66 6.60
N GLU A 7 -5.02 -12.65 6.84
CA GLU A 7 -4.91 -13.24 8.17
C GLU A 7 -4.09 -12.34 9.08
N THR A 8 -4.32 -12.49 10.39
CA THR A 8 -3.53 -11.78 11.38
C THR A 8 -2.16 -12.41 11.49
N PHE A 9 -1.12 -11.57 11.41
CA PHE A 9 0.25 -12.04 11.59
C PHE A 9 0.62 -12.01 13.06
N THR A 10 1.39 -13.02 13.47
CA THR A 10 2.01 -13.07 14.78
C THR A 10 3.49 -12.78 14.62
N LEU A 11 3.98 -11.78 15.34
CA LEU A 11 5.39 -11.39 15.28
C LEU A 11 6.18 -12.12 16.37
N TYR A 12 7.28 -12.75 15.94
CA TYR A 12 8.19 -13.44 16.85
C TYR A 12 9.55 -12.80 16.78
N THR A 13 10.22 -12.78 17.91
CA THR A 13 11.65 -12.47 17.98
C THR A 13 12.42 -13.77 18.15
N LYS A 14 13.75 -13.68 18.20
CA LYS A 14 14.62 -14.79 18.56
C LYS A 14 14.30 -15.35 19.95
N HIS A 15 13.64 -14.60 20.82
CA HIS A 15 13.30 -14.96 22.18
C HIS A 15 11.82 -15.21 22.40
N GLY A 16 11.03 -15.28 21.34
CA GLY A 16 9.62 -15.56 21.40
C GLY A 16 8.75 -14.40 20.98
N LEU A 17 7.46 -14.51 21.29
CA LEU A 17 6.46 -13.52 20.92
C LEU A 17 6.62 -12.23 21.68
N LYS A 18 6.55 -11.12 20.97
CA LYS A 18 6.50 -9.76 21.52
C LYS A 18 5.20 -9.10 21.09
N THR A 19 4.48 -8.57 22.06
CA THR A 19 3.18 -7.92 21.83
C THR A 19 3.07 -6.54 22.46
N ASN A 20 4.18 -5.89 22.73
CA ASN A 20 4.15 -4.59 23.40
C ASN A 20 3.87 -3.47 22.40
N SER A 21 2.61 -3.06 22.29
CA SER A 21 2.18 -2.02 21.37
C SER A 21 2.68 -0.63 21.76
N ASN A 22 3.13 -0.42 23.01
CA ASN A 22 3.65 0.86 23.46
C ASN A 22 5.02 1.18 22.87
N ASP A 23 5.73 0.14 22.40
CA ASP A 23 7.05 0.29 21.78
C ASP A 23 6.98 0.32 20.25
N SER A 24 5.78 0.43 19.70
CA SER A 24 5.59 0.47 18.26
C SER A 24 6.24 1.72 17.65
N VAL A 25 7.05 1.54 16.59
CA VAL A 25 7.65 2.66 15.87
C VAL A 25 6.79 3.12 14.72
N GLY A 26 5.84 2.32 14.26
CA GLY A 26 4.99 2.70 13.14
C GLY A 26 3.86 1.73 12.89
N VAL A 27 3.15 2.02 11.81
CA VAL A 27 2.00 1.25 11.35
C VAL A 27 2.29 0.76 9.94
N HIS A 28 2.03 -0.51 9.69
CA HIS A 28 2.16 -1.11 8.36
C HIS A 28 0.77 -1.48 7.86
N LEU A 29 0.30 -0.76 6.85
CA LEU A 29 -0.95 -1.06 6.15
C LEU A 29 -0.63 -1.97 4.97
N ILE A 30 -1.27 -3.12 4.93
CA ILE A 30 -1.19 -4.07 3.83
C ILE A 30 -2.57 -4.11 3.18
N ALA A 31 -2.66 -3.71 1.91
CA ALA A 31 -3.94 -3.59 1.23
C ALA A 31 -3.91 -4.28 -0.12
N ASN A 32 -4.95 -5.08 -0.38
CA ASN A 32 -5.19 -5.70 -1.68
C ASN A 32 -6.41 -5.02 -2.28
N VAL A 33 -6.24 -4.42 -3.45
CA VAL A 33 -7.27 -3.62 -4.12
C VAL A 33 -7.74 -4.39 -5.35
N TYR A 34 -9.04 -4.73 -5.39
CA TYR A 34 -9.64 -5.56 -6.42
C TYR A 34 -10.65 -4.78 -7.24
N GLU A 35 -11.02 -5.34 -8.39
CA GLU A 35 -12.00 -4.73 -9.31
C GLU A 35 -11.54 -3.34 -9.77
N VAL A 36 -10.24 -3.22 -10.05
CA VAL A 36 -9.63 -1.99 -10.53
C VAL A 36 -9.62 -1.98 -12.04
N ASP A 37 -10.01 -0.85 -12.63
CA ASP A 37 -9.95 -0.67 -14.09
C ASP A 37 -8.49 -0.79 -14.56
N VAL A 38 -8.27 -1.49 -15.67
CA VAL A 38 -6.92 -1.75 -16.18
C VAL A 38 -6.15 -0.47 -16.52
N SER A 39 -6.84 0.63 -16.81
CA SER A 39 -6.18 1.91 -17.08
C SER A 39 -5.32 2.38 -15.93
N PHE A 40 -5.64 1.99 -14.70
CA PHE A 40 -4.82 2.32 -13.52
C PHE A 40 -3.65 1.36 -13.31
N LEU A 41 -3.63 0.25 -14.04
CA LEU A 41 -2.72 -0.87 -13.75
C LEU A 41 -1.70 -1.13 -14.85
N GLU A 42 -1.91 -0.62 -16.05
CA GLU A 42 -1.15 -1.04 -17.21
C GLU A 42 0.14 -0.24 -17.41
N LYS A 43 0.05 1.07 -17.45
CA LYS A 43 1.19 1.93 -17.80
C LYS A 43 1.62 2.79 -16.60
N MET A 44 2.86 2.58 -16.19
CA MET A 44 3.44 3.27 -15.04
C MET A 44 3.44 4.79 -15.23
N ASP A 45 3.94 5.26 -16.36
CA ASP A 45 4.09 6.69 -16.62
C ASP A 45 2.76 7.45 -16.63
N GLN A 46 1.67 6.77 -16.97
CA GLN A 46 0.34 7.36 -16.95
C GLN A 46 -0.24 7.42 -15.53
N ASN A 47 0.27 6.59 -14.62
CA ASN A 47 -0.30 6.42 -13.28
C ASN A 47 0.56 7.00 -12.15
N VAL A 48 1.84 7.30 -12.41
CA VAL A 48 2.70 7.92 -11.39
C VAL A 48 2.11 9.22 -10.84
N PRO A 49 1.54 10.12 -11.64
CA PRO A 49 0.92 11.33 -11.08
C PRO A 49 -0.20 11.03 -10.09
N LEU A 50 -0.95 9.97 -10.32
CA LEU A 50 -2.01 9.52 -9.42
C LEU A 50 -1.43 9.03 -8.09
N LEU A 51 -0.36 8.25 -8.16
CA LEU A 51 0.33 7.75 -6.96
C LEU A 51 0.95 8.89 -6.17
N GLU A 52 1.48 9.90 -6.84
CA GLU A 52 2.04 11.09 -6.19
C GLU A 52 0.96 11.86 -5.44
N LYS A 53 -0.26 11.92 -5.96
CA LYS A 53 -1.38 12.52 -5.25
C LYS A 53 -1.74 11.75 -4.00
N ILE A 54 -1.65 10.42 -4.03
CA ILE A 54 -1.93 9.60 -2.85
C ILE A 54 -0.94 9.94 -1.73
N VAL A 55 0.35 9.92 -2.02
CA VAL A 55 1.36 10.20 -0.99
C VAL A 55 1.27 11.63 -0.48
N ASP A 56 0.90 12.57 -1.34
CA ASP A 56 0.71 13.97 -0.95
C ASP A 56 -0.49 14.11 -0.01
N LYS A 57 -1.63 13.52 -0.34
CA LYS A 57 -2.82 13.57 0.49
C LYS A 57 -2.66 12.86 1.83
N LEU A 58 -1.80 11.85 1.89
CA LEU A 58 -1.47 11.17 3.14
C LEU A 58 -0.38 11.89 3.94
N ASP A 59 0.11 13.02 3.43
CA ASP A 59 1.15 13.82 4.07
C ASP A 59 2.43 13.00 4.33
N LEU A 60 2.84 12.23 3.33
CA LEU A 60 4.03 11.41 3.40
C LEU A 60 5.22 12.13 2.76
N HIS A 61 6.35 12.15 3.44
CA HIS A 61 7.55 12.85 2.98
C HIS A 61 8.41 11.95 2.09
N VAL A 62 8.37 12.19 0.78
CA VAL A 62 9.10 11.41 -0.21
C VAL A 62 10.53 11.90 -0.31
N VAL A 63 11.51 10.99 -0.16
CA VAL A 63 12.93 11.29 -0.33
C VAL A 63 13.50 10.67 -1.60
N SER A 64 12.88 9.62 -2.11
CA SER A 64 13.30 8.98 -3.36
C SER A 64 12.13 8.19 -3.93
N LYS A 65 12.17 7.93 -5.24
CA LYS A 65 11.15 7.12 -5.90
C LYS A 65 11.76 6.36 -7.06
N THR A 66 11.22 5.19 -7.35
CA THR A 66 11.67 4.34 -8.43
C THR A 66 10.55 3.41 -8.86
N GLY A 67 10.62 2.92 -10.08
CA GLY A 67 9.65 1.98 -10.58
C GLY A 67 10.14 1.19 -11.76
N PHE A 68 9.37 0.21 -12.15
CA PHE A 68 9.66 -0.67 -13.28
C PHE A 68 8.38 -0.96 -14.05
N GLN A 69 8.42 -0.73 -15.36
CA GLN A 69 7.33 -1.05 -16.28
C GLN A 69 7.56 -2.44 -16.85
N PHE A 70 6.60 -3.35 -16.65
CA PHE A 70 6.62 -4.66 -17.30
C PHE A 70 6.04 -4.55 -18.72
N GLU A 71 6.51 -5.42 -19.60
CA GLU A 71 5.99 -5.50 -20.95
C GLU A 71 5.14 -6.76 -21.10
N PRO A 72 3.97 -6.67 -21.73
CA PRO A 72 3.40 -5.45 -22.37
C PRO A 72 2.72 -4.50 -21.39
N VAL A 73 2.32 -4.94 -20.20
CA VAL A 73 1.58 -4.13 -19.22
C VAL A 73 1.90 -4.56 -17.81
N GLY A 74 1.62 -3.68 -16.85
CA GLY A 74 1.88 -3.92 -15.43
C GLY A 74 3.10 -3.18 -14.95
N TYR A 75 3.09 -2.77 -13.69
CA TYR A 75 4.24 -2.04 -13.14
C TYR A 75 4.36 -2.24 -11.63
N THR A 76 5.55 -1.96 -11.15
CA THR A 76 5.86 -1.83 -9.73
C THR A 76 6.39 -0.42 -9.50
N TYR A 77 5.95 0.22 -8.43
CA TYR A 77 6.44 1.55 -8.08
C TYR A 77 6.66 1.64 -6.58
N ALA A 78 7.71 2.36 -6.19
CA ALA A 78 8.06 2.51 -4.78
C ALA A 78 8.45 3.95 -4.47
N PHE A 79 7.90 4.47 -3.38
CA PHE A 79 8.36 5.72 -2.77
C PHE A 79 9.12 5.37 -1.51
N VAL A 80 10.37 5.85 -1.44
CA VAL A 80 11.13 5.82 -0.19
C VAL A 80 10.75 7.08 0.55
N LEU A 81 10.20 6.91 1.74
CA LEU A 81 9.82 8.02 2.61
C LEU A 81 10.92 8.21 3.64
N SER A 82 10.93 9.32 4.38
CA SER A 82 12.04 9.62 5.28
C SER A 82 12.31 8.52 6.31
N GLU A 83 11.27 7.84 6.78
CA GLU A 83 11.43 6.72 7.73
C GLU A 83 10.49 5.57 7.39
N SER A 84 10.03 5.48 6.15
CA SER A 84 8.91 4.64 5.78
C SER A 84 8.98 4.28 4.31
N HIS A 85 7.94 3.65 3.80
CA HIS A 85 7.82 3.39 2.37
C HIS A 85 6.35 3.26 1.96
N PHE A 86 6.11 3.49 0.67
CA PHE A 86 4.86 3.19 -0.03
C PHE A 86 5.22 2.42 -1.27
N THR A 87 4.67 1.23 -1.44
CA THR A 87 4.93 0.41 -2.62
C THR A 87 3.63 -0.09 -3.23
N ILE A 88 3.62 -0.21 -4.57
CA ILE A 88 2.51 -0.78 -5.30
C ILE A 88 3.01 -1.76 -6.35
N HIS A 89 2.31 -2.89 -6.46
CA HIS A 89 2.50 -3.88 -7.52
C HIS A 89 1.17 -4.06 -8.24
N THR A 90 1.14 -3.87 -9.56
CA THR A 90 -0.09 -4.03 -10.32
C THR A 90 -0.12 -5.36 -11.05
N TYR A 91 -1.32 -5.91 -11.16
CA TYR A 91 -1.60 -7.16 -11.87
C TYR A 91 -2.82 -6.93 -12.76
N PRO A 92 -2.61 -6.35 -13.97
CA PRO A 92 -3.75 -6.08 -14.87
C PRO A 92 -4.56 -7.31 -15.23
N GLU A 93 -3.92 -8.48 -15.33
CA GLU A 93 -4.58 -9.75 -15.63
C GLU A 93 -5.60 -10.16 -14.56
N TYR A 94 -5.46 -9.64 -13.35
CA TYR A 94 -6.37 -9.89 -12.23
C TYR A 94 -7.18 -8.66 -11.83
N ASN A 95 -7.08 -7.57 -12.58
CA ASN A 95 -7.74 -6.29 -12.25
C ASN A 95 -7.44 -5.85 -10.81
N SER A 96 -6.20 -6.05 -10.36
CA SER A 96 -5.83 -5.88 -8.95
C SER A 96 -4.49 -5.18 -8.80
N CYS A 97 -4.31 -4.56 -7.63
CA CYS A 97 -3.00 -4.10 -7.20
C CYS A 97 -2.83 -4.35 -5.71
N TYR A 98 -1.56 -4.48 -5.31
CA TYR A 98 -1.18 -4.77 -3.93
C TYR A 98 -0.33 -3.63 -3.42
N ILE A 99 -0.73 -3.05 -2.29
CA ILE A 99 -0.15 -1.82 -1.76
C ILE A 99 0.30 -2.05 -0.33
N ASP A 100 1.54 -1.63 -0.04
CA ASP A 100 2.08 -1.61 1.30
C ASP A 100 2.42 -0.17 1.65
N ILE A 101 1.98 0.27 2.83
CA ILE A 101 2.36 1.56 3.38
C ILE A 101 2.87 1.33 4.79
N PHE A 102 4.18 1.49 4.99
CA PHE A 102 4.75 1.53 6.32
C PHE A 102 5.02 2.98 6.68
N CYS A 103 4.42 3.45 7.77
CA CYS A 103 4.48 4.85 8.13
C CYS A 103 4.77 5.00 9.63
N CYS A 104 5.74 5.84 9.95
CA CYS A 104 6.11 6.16 11.33
C CYS A 104 5.45 7.45 11.83
N ASN A 105 4.64 8.11 11.01
CA ASN A 105 3.90 9.28 11.40
C ASN A 105 2.74 8.89 12.32
N LYS A 106 2.71 9.46 13.51
CA LYS A 106 1.67 9.15 14.52
C LYS A 106 0.27 9.58 14.08
N ASP A 107 0.19 10.53 13.15
CA ASP A 107 -1.10 11.02 12.64
C ASP A 107 -1.62 10.17 11.47
N PHE A 108 -0.86 9.18 11.04
CA PHE A 108 -1.29 8.31 9.95
C PHE A 108 -2.49 7.46 10.41
N ASN A 109 -3.55 7.51 9.61
CA ASN A 109 -4.77 6.75 9.87
C ASN A 109 -5.02 5.78 8.73
N SER A 110 -4.99 4.48 9.04
CA SER A 110 -5.16 3.41 8.04
C SER A 110 -6.53 3.45 7.38
N GLU A 111 -7.57 3.78 8.11
CA GLU A 111 -8.93 3.84 7.55
C GLU A 111 -9.03 4.97 6.52
N ASN A 112 -8.46 6.13 6.82
CA ASN A 112 -8.41 7.24 5.86
C ASN A 112 -7.61 6.86 4.62
N ALA A 113 -6.50 6.15 4.80
CA ALA A 113 -5.70 5.67 3.68
C ALA A 113 -6.49 4.71 2.80
N VAL A 114 -7.22 3.78 3.39
CA VAL A 114 -8.05 2.82 2.64
C VAL A 114 -9.18 3.55 1.89
N GLU A 115 -9.82 4.53 2.52
CA GLU A 115 -10.84 5.35 1.85
C GLU A 115 -10.26 6.10 0.65
N LEU A 116 -9.06 6.63 0.80
CA LEU A 116 -8.36 7.31 -0.29
C LEU A 116 -8.04 6.35 -1.43
N LEU A 117 -7.56 5.14 -1.13
CA LEU A 117 -7.33 4.12 -2.14
C LEU A 117 -8.62 3.74 -2.86
N SER A 118 -9.70 3.58 -2.11
CA SER A 118 -11.02 3.26 -2.65
C SER A 118 -11.49 4.33 -3.65
N SER A 119 -11.39 5.59 -3.28
CA SER A 119 -11.81 6.68 -4.17
C SER A 119 -10.87 6.82 -5.37
N THR A 120 -9.57 6.65 -5.15
CA THR A 120 -8.56 6.79 -6.20
C THR A 120 -8.73 5.74 -7.28
N PHE A 121 -8.89 4.48 -6.88
CA PHE A 121 -9.02 3.35 -7.81
C PHE A 121 -10.47 3.02 -8.16
N ASN A 122 -11.40 3.80 -7.66
CA ASN A 122 -12.83 3.67 -7.93
C ASN A 122 -13.36 2.26 -7.67
N THR A 123 -13.04 1.72 -6.50
CA THR A 123 -13.52 0.40 -6.08
C THR A 123 -13.72 0.36 -4.57
N THR A 124 -14.70 -0.41 -4.13
CA THR A 124 -14.92 -0.69 -2.71
C THR A 124 -14.42 -2.07 -2.32
N ASN A 125 -13.89 -2.82 -3.29
CA ASN A 125 -13.43 -4.18 -3.05
C ASN A 125 -11.96 -4.16 -2.62
N ILE A 126 -11.74 -3.87 -1.35
CA ILE A 126 -10.41 -3.81 -0.76
C ILE A 126 -10.38 -4.69 0.49
N SER A 127 -9.41 -5.60 0.56
CA SER A 127 -9.11 -6.28 1.80
C SER A 127 -7.82 -5.70 2.35
N TYR A 128 -7.78 -5.43 3.65
CA TYR A 128 -6.61 -4.81 4.24
C TYR A 128 -6.40 -5.25 5.68
N GLN A 129 -5.18 -5.07 6.13
CA GLN A 129 -4.79 -5.34 7.51
C GLN A 129 -3.81 -4.27 7.95
N THR A 130 -3.90 -3.90 9.22
CA THR A 130 -2.99 -2.95 9.84
C THR A 130 -2.17 -3.68 10.90
N ILE A 131 -0.85 -3.53 10.82
CA ILE A 131 0.08 -4.16 11.74
C ILE A 131 0.88 -3.07 12.43
N LYS A 132 0.91 -3.09 13.74
CA LYS A 132 1.79 -2.22 14.52
C LYS A 132 3.19 -2.83 14.58
N ARG A 133 4.17 -2.02 14.34
CA ARG A 133 5.56 -2.46 14.31
C ARG A 133 6.43 -1.62 15.20
#